data_9a98211d235e4c99acbb8895b98767a6
#
_entry.id   9a98211d235e4c99acbb8895b98767a6
#
_cell.length_a   1.000
_cell.length_b   1.000
_cell.length_c   1.000
_cell.angle_alpha   90.00
_cell.angle_beta   90.00
_cell.angle_gamma   90.00
#
_symmetry.space_group_name_H-M   'P 1'
#
loop_
_entity.id
_entity.type
_entity.pdbx_description
1 polymer ?
#
loop_
_entity_poly.entity_id
_entity_poly.type
_entity_poly.pdbx_seq_one_letter_code
_entity_poly.pdbx_strand_id
1 'polypeptide(L)'
;EMPFSENSFDVVIGNPPYVRVQGLKSNYENEAKLYEEKFVSATGNYDLYVLFMEQSFKMLNQKGKLSYILPHKFLISDFGNGIRGFLSENKAVESLLHFGSEMVFEDASTYTCIINLSHNNEKLHFKSISPNDIFNPFEYDSISYENLNSDKWNLSSNDITKVLEKINLQPLRVKDVFAKIFQGIATSGDDIYLLLETKDGLYSKALDKIVEVEKGLLKPMLKGEDISRYKNLQNRYFVIFPYILENQKAKPMSEEYIQKNFSNGYKYLKENEEFLRGREKGKMDKEGWFLYIYPKSLSEFEQVKIITPEISLGANMSFDDGKFYHNTKVYSFIKKVEIKEDYKFYLTILNSKIMWFFLKNTGYELRGGYFTFKTNFINPFPLPKLENLEEQKPFIQKADLMLELNKKLQELKQNFINELNLEKVPT
;
A
#
# COMPACT_ATOMS: atom_id res chain seq x y z
N GLU A 1 9.80 38.45 13.36
CA GLU A 1 9.52 39.28 12.16
C GLU A 1 10.33 38.74 11.01
N MET A 2 9.64 38.40 9.88
CA MET A 2 10.37 38.03 8.68
C MET A 2 10.94 39.30 8.02
N PRO A 3 12.21 39.30 7.61
CA PRO A 3 12.87 40.49 7.08
C PRO A 3 12.36 40.91 5.69
N PHE A 4 11.44 40.15 5.08
CA PHE A 4 10.94 40.41 3.74
C PHE A 4 9.42 40.55 3.75
N SER A 5 8.93 41.57 3.07
CA SER A 5 7.50 41.83 2.90
C SER A 5 6.89 40.88 1.83
N GLU A 6 5.60 40.65 1.90
CA GLU A 6 4.85 40.02 0.83
C GLU A 6 5.03 40.81 -0.49
N ASN A 7 4.98 40.09 -1.63
CA ASN A 7 5.13 40.66 -2.99
C ASN A 7 6.49 41.32 -3.30
N SER A 8 7.60 40.81 -2.72
CA SER A 8 8.91 41.47 -2.84
C SER A 8 9.85 40.84 -3.86
N PHE A 9 9.65 39.59 -4.24
CA PHE A 9 10.62 38.85 -5.03
C PHE A 9 10.19 38.63 -6.48
N ASP A 10 11.10 38.89 -7.41
CA ASP A 10 10.94 38.57 -8.83
C ASP A 10 11.19 37.07 -9.09
N VAL A 11 12.13 36.47 -8.39
CA VAL A 11 12.50 35.05 -8.55
C VAL A 11 12.78 34.41 -7.20
N VAL A 12 12.20 33.26 -6.98
CA VAL A 12 12.53 32.35 -5.86
C VAL A 12 12.88 30.98 -6.46
N ILE A 13 14.07 30.47 -6.17
CA ILE A 13 14.52 29.16 -6.62
C ILE A 13 15.10 28.38 -5.44
N GLY A 14 14.86 27.08 -5.38
CA GLY A 14 15.43 26.29 -4.28
C GLY A 14 15.02 24.83 -4.23
N ASN A 15 15.54 24.19 -3.21
CA ASN A 15 15.25 22.83 -2.79
C ASN A 15 14.86 22.88 -1.30
N PRO A 16 13.56 23.01 -0.96
CA PRO A 16 13.12 23.15 0.41
C PRO A 16 13.33 21.83 1.21
N PRO A 17 13.38 21.89 2.55
CA PRO A 17 13.67 20.71 3.37
C PRO A 17 12.56 19.66 3.34
N TYR A 18 12.92 18.37 3.15
CA TYR A 18 12.01 17.21 3.09
C TYR A 18 11.81 16.60 4.48
N VAL A 19 11.43 17.40 5.46
CA VAL A 19 11.28 17.01 6.86
C VAL A 19 9.81 16.85 7.22
N ARG A 20 9.47 15.72 7.83
CA ARG A 20 8.10 15.43 8.30
C ARG A 20 7.79 16.15 9.60
N VAL A 21 6.61 16.72 9.73
CA VAL A 21 6.14 17.39 10.95
C VAL A 21 6.13 16.48 12.18
N GLN A 22 6.02 15.17 12.02
CA GLN A 22 6.07 14.22 13.14
C GLN A 22 7.37 14.32 13.95
N GLY A 23 8.51 14.53 13.28
CA GLY A 23 9.79 14.79 13.95
C GLY A 23 9.82 16.13 14.68
N LEU A 24 9.17 17.14 14.14
CA LEU A 24 9.01 18.45 14.79
C LEU A 24 8.05 18.37 15.99
N LYS A 25 6.90 17.72 15.86
CA LYS A 25 5.94 17.57 16.98
C LYS A 25 6.52 16.87 18.20
N SER A 26 7.48 15.94 18.00
CA SER A 26 8.14 15.27 19.12
C SER A 26 9.22 16.09 19.83
N ASN A 27 9.83 17.05 19.13
CA ASN A 27 10.97 17.82 19.66
C ASN A 27 10.71 19.33 19.79
N TYR A 28 9.75 19.86 19.00
CA TYR A 28 9.44 21.28 18.85
C TYR A 28 7.93 21.50 18.71
N GLU A 29 7.15 21.11 19.73
CA GLU A 29 5.68 21.13 19.67
C GLU A 29 5.09 22.53 19.45
N ASN A 30 5.70 23.56 20.05
CA ASN A 30 5.22 24.94 19.95
C ASN A 30 5.37 25.50 18.54
N GLU A 31 6.48 25.18 17.86
CA GLU A 31 6.72 25.56 16.46
C GLU A 31 5.72 24.86 15.52
N ALA A 32 5.43 23.58 15.76
CA ALA A 32 4.46 22.85 14.96
C ALA A 32 3.05 23.45 15.09
N LYS A 33 2.63 23.86 16.31
CA LYS A 33 1.35 24.56 16.53
C LYS A 33 1.30 25.90 15.82
N LEU A 34 2.39 26.69 15.90
CA LEU A 34 2.48 27.97 15.21
C LEU A 34 2.34 27.83 13.70
N TYR A 35 2.92 26.77 13.11
CA TYR A 35 2.77 26.51 11.67
C TYR A 35 1.33 26.13 11.33
N GLU A 36 0.65 25.31 12.13
CA GLU A 36 -0.75 24.92 11.92
C GLU A 36 -1.71 26.12 12.02
N GLU A 37 -1.39 27.13 12.83
CA GLU A 37 -2.16 28.38 12.91
C GLU A 37 -1.89 29.35 11.74
N LYS A 38 -0.67 29.33 11.20
CA LYS A 38 -0.21 30.34 10.22
C LYS A 38 -0.41 29.92 8.77
N PHE A 39 -0.34 28.61 8.46
CA PHE A 39 -0.31 28.08 7.09
C PHE A 39 -1.53 27.20 6.80
N VAL A 40 -2.25 27.50 5.73
CA VAL A 40 -3.35 26.65 5.26
C VAL A 40 -2.85 25.31 4.72
N SER A 41 -1.59 25.25 4.30
CA SER A 41 -0.93 24.02 3.85
C SER A 41 -0.51 23.08 4.98
N ALA A 42 -0.56 23.52 6.25
CA ALA A 42 -0.19 22.72 7.42
C ALA A 42 -1.32 21.73 7.81
N THR A 43 -1.62 20.74 6.96
CA THR A 43 -2.70 19.78 7.18
C THR A 43 -2.19 18.38 7.52
N GLY A 44 -2.73 17.79 8.58
CA GLY A 44 -2.42 16.42 8.98
C GLY A 44 -0.94 16.17 9.30
N ASN A 45 -0.35 15.15 8.70
CA ASN A 45 1.08 14.81 8.84
C ASN A 45 1.88 15.39 7.68
N TYR A 46 1.85 16.70 7.52
CA TYR A 46 2.53 17.40 6.43
C TYR A 46 4.05 17.30 6.50
N ASP A 47 4.67 17.53 5.34
CA ASP A 47 6.12 17.73 5.21
C ASP A 47 6.41 19.25 5.12
N LEU A 48 7.53 19.73 5.66
CA LEU A 48 7.82 21.16 5.72
C LEU A 48 7.83 21.86 4.36
N TYR A 49 8.21 21.18 3.30
CA TYR A 49 8.30 21.79 1.96
C TYR A 49 6.96 22.38 1.48
N VAL A 50 5.79 21.91 1.98
CA VAL A 50 4.50 22.51 1.58
C VAL A 50 4.33 23.90 2.19
N LEU A 51 4.86 24.13 3.41
CA LEU A 51 4.87 25.46 4.03
C LEU A 51 5.79 26.42 3.27
N PHE A 52 6.95 25.91 2.83
CA PHE A 52 7.88 26.67 1.99
C PHE A 52 7.23 27.07 0.67
N MET A 53 6.47 26.19 0.00
CA MET A 53 5.73 26.56 -1.22
C MET A 53 4.73 27.69 -0.97
N GLU A 54 3.90 27.56 0.07
CA GLU A 54 2.91 28.58 0.42
C GLU A 54 3.57 29.91 0.75
N GLN A 55 4.56 29.90 1.64
CA GLN A 55 5.24 31.12 2.06
C GLN A 55 5.97 31.81 0.89
N SER A 56 6.72 31.04 0.11
CA SER A 56 7.50 31.59 -1.00
C SER A 56 6.60 32.12 -2.12
N PHE A 57 5.46 31.50 -2.36
CA PHE A 57 4.47 32.04 -3.30
C PHE A 57 3.91 33.40 -2.83
N LYS A 58 3.60 33.55 -1.54
CA LYS A 58 3.15 34.83 -0.94
C LYS A 58 4.21 35.94 -1.04
N MET A 59 5.48 35.57 -1.12
CA MET A 59 6.59 36.52 -1.26
C MET A 59 6.84 36.97 -2.70
N LEU A 60 6.27 36.31 -3.71
CA LEU A 60 6.42 36.69 -5.10
C LEU A 60 5.67 37.98 -5.42
N ASN A 61 6.29 38.87 -6.20
CA ASN A 61 5.56 39.97 -6.81
C ASN A 61 4.66 39.45 -7.96
N GLN A 62 3.78 40.28 -8.48
CA GLN A 62 2.78 39.91 -9.49
C GLN A 62 3.35 39.32 -10.80
N LYS A 63 4.62 39.57 -11.12
CA LYS A 63 5.35 39.02 -12.26
C LYS A 63 6.38 37.96 -11.84
N GLY A 64 6.48 37.70 -10.54
CA GLY A 64 7.46 36.81 -9.95
C GLY A 64 7.27 35.35 -10.35
N LYS A 65 8.36 34.63 -10.35
CA LYS A 65 8.43 33.19 -10.66
C LYS A 65 9.09 32.43 -9.51
N LEU A 66 8.50 31.31 -9.13
CA LEU A 66 9.11 30.38 -8.18
C LEU A 66 9.40 29.06 -8.89
N SER A 67 10.57 28.49 -8.63
CA SER A 67 10.91 27.14 -9.12
C SER A 67 11.51 26.32 -7.97
N TYR A 68 10.84 25.22 -7.62
CA TYR A 68 11.31 24.30 -6.60
C TYR A 68 11.43 22.88 -7.16
N ILE A 69 12.49 22.17 -6.74
CA ILE A 69 12.53 20.72 -6.77
C ILE A 69 12.13 20.20 -5.40
N LEU A 70 11.14 19.31 -5.34
CA LEU A 70 10.57 18.82 -4.09
C LEU A 70 9.82 17.49 -4.28
N PRO A 71 9.48 16.78 -3.18
CA PRO A 71 8.72 15.53 -3.27
C PRO A 71 7.35 15.72 -3.88
N HIS A 72 7.01 14.92 -4.90
CA HIS A 72 5.70 15.00 -5.57
C HIS A 72 4.55 14.38 -4.75
N LYS A 73 4.83 13.82 -3.57
CA LYS A 73 3.87 13.10 -2.75
C LYS A 73 2.65 13.95 -2.34
N PHE A 74 2.80 15.27 -2.22
CA PHE A 74 1.68 16.18 -1.91
C PHE A 74 0.56 16.11 -2.94
N LEU A 75 0.82 15.68 -4.17
CA LEU A 75 -0.19 15.55 -5.24
C LEU A 75 -1.30 14.55 -4.87
N ILE A 76 -0.95 13.42 -4.22
CA ILE A 76 -1.86 12.29 -4.00
C ILE A 76 -2.02 11.88 -2.52
N SER A 77 -1.27 12.50 -1.60
CA SER A 77 -1.38 12.21 -0.16
C SER A 77 -2.45 13.05 0.50
N ASP A 78 -3.01 12.54 1.61
CA ASP A 78 -4.06 13.24 2.35
C ASP A 78 -3.55 14.55 2.98
N PHE A 79 -2.28 14.57 3.45
CA PHE A 79 -1.67 15.80 3.98
C PHE A 79 -1.51 16.91 2.93
N GLY A 80 -1.51 16.56 1.64
CA GLY A 80 -1.43 17.53 0.54
C GLY A 80 -2.72 18.33 0.32
N ASN A 81 -3.81 18.03 1.02
CA ASN A 81 -5.11 18.69 0.84
C ASN A 81 -5.02 20.21 0.95
N GLY A 82 -4.39 20.74 2.02
CA GLY A 82 -4.26 22.18 2.23
C GLY A 82 -3.45 22.88 1.14
N ILE A 83 -2.27 22.34 0.79
CA ILE A 83 -1.44 22.96 -0.26
C ILE A 83 -2.09 22.86 -1.63
N ARG A 84 -2.76 21.76 -2.00
CA ARG A 84 -3.49 21.65 -3.28
C ARG A 84 -4.63 22.64 -3.36
N GLY A 85 -5.41 22.83 -2.28
CA GLY A 85 -6.44 23.87 -2.20
C GLY A 85 -5.84 25.25 -2.43
N PHE A 86 -4.78 25.61 -1.69
CA PHE A 86 -4.08 26.90 -1.85
C PHE A 86 -3.60 27.14 -3.29
N LEU A 87 -2.92 26.15 -3.88
CA LEU A 87 -2.38 26.24 -5.24
C LEU A 87 -3.50 26.34 -6.30
N SER A 88 -4.60 25.63 -6.11
CA SER A 88 -5.76 25.67 -7.01
C SER A 88 -6.51 27.00 -6.95
N GLU A 89 -6.85 27.47 -5.77
CA GLU A 89 -7.57 28.73 -5.55
C GLU A 89 -6.81 29.94 -6.11
N ASN A 90 -5.48 29.94 -5.96
CA ASN A 90 -4.62 31.00 -6.48
C ASN A 90 -4.21 30.80 -7.94
N LYS A 91 -4.63 29.70 -8.61
CA LYS A 91 -4.16 29.31 -9.96
C LYS A 91 -2.63 29.41 -10.06
N ALA A 92 -1.95 28.90 -9.03
CA ALA A 92 -0.55 29.23 -8.77
C ALA A 92 0.44 28.42 -9.61
N VAL A 93 0.09 27.20 -10.04
CA VAL A 93 1.02 26.31 -10.75
C VAL A 93 1.07 26.66 -12.22
N GLU A 94 2.19 27.16 -12.68
CA GLU A 94 2.47 27.40 -14.10
C GLU A 94 2.81 26.08 -14.81
N SER A 95 3.78 25.33 -14.24
CA SER A 95 4.16 24.04 -14.79
C SER A 95 4.64 23.07 -13.72
N LEU A 96 4.53 21.78 -14.03
CA LEU A 96 4.99 20.67 -13.18
C LEU A 96 5.63 19.57 -14.03
N LEU A 97 6.92 19.32 -13.79
CA LEU A 97 7.65 18.19 -14.34
C LEU A 97 7.71 17.08 -13.30
N HIS A 98 7.13 15.94 -13.62
CA HIS A 98 7.02 14.80 -12.71
C HIS A 98 7.97 13.68 -13.14
N PHE A 99 8.87 13.26 -12.24
CA PHE A 99 9.89 12.25 -12.54
C PHE A 99 9.46 10.81 -12.24
N GLY A 100 8.15 10.58 -11.98
CA GLY A 100 7.64 9.24 -11.67
C GLY A 100 8.31 8.63 -10.46
N SER A 101 8.71 7.38 -10.58
CA SER A 101 9.46 6.64 -9.57
C SER A 101 10.99 6.67 -9.80
N GLU A 102 11.47 7.49 -10.71
CA GLU A 102 12.90 7.67 -10.94
C GLU A 102 13.51 8.63 -9.90
N MET A 103 14.72 8.31 -9.46
CA MET A 103 15.42 9.08 -8.44
C MET A 103 16.33 10.12 -9.09
N VAL A 104 16.17 11.37 -8.67
CA VAL A 104 17.03 12.48 -9.11
C VAL A 104 18.28 12.58 -8.24
N PHE A 105 18.17 12.22 -6.96
CA PHE A 105 19.27 12.28 -5.99
C PHE A 105 19.68 10.86 -5.58
N GLU A 106 20.97 10.55 -5.63
CA GLU A 106 21.49 9.22 -5.30
C GLU A 106 21.26 8.83 -3.84
N ASP A 107 21.40 9.78 -2.92
CA ASP A 107 21.29 9.56 -1.47
C ASP A 107 19.88 9.75 -0.89
N ALA A 108 18.92 10.20 -1.69
CA ALA A 108 17.56 10.49 -1.22
C ALA A 108 16.56 9.46 -1.75
N SER A 109 15.93 8.69 -0.86
CA SER A 109 14.87 7.72 -1.21
C SER A 109 13.51 8.38 -1.51
N THR A 110 13.52 9.57 -2.12
CA THR A 110 12.33 10.39 -2.34
C THR A 110 12.13 10.68 -3.82
N TYR A 111 10.93 10.41 -4.32
CA TYR A 111 10.54 10.76 -5.69
C TYR A 111 10.15 12.22 -5.77
N THR A 112 10.73 12.94 -6.72
CA THR A 112 10.63 14.39 -6.81
C THR A 112 9.90 14.86 -8.07
N CYS A 113 9.54 16.13 -8.06
CA CYS A 113 9.09 16.89 -9.23
C CYS A 113 9.76 18.27 -9.22
N ILE A 114 9.79 18.93 -10.38
CA ILE A 114 10.06 20.36 -10.45
C ILE A 114 8.70 21.03 -10.61
N ILE A 115 8.40 21.98 -9.72
CA ILE A 115 7.18 22.79 -9.78
C ILE A 115 7.56 24.25 -9.98
N ASN A 116 6.93 24.87 -10.97
CA ASN A 116 7.05 26.28 -11.25
C ASN A 116 5.73 26.98 -10.86
N LEU A 117 5.82 28.01 -10.02
CA LEU A 117 4.67 28.79 -9.57
C LEU A 117 4.77 30.21 -10.08
N SER A 118 3.63 30.78 -10.44
CA SER A 118 3.44 32.19 -10.79
C SER A 118 1.99 32.60 -10.59
N HIS A 119 1.67 33.88 -10.71
CA HIS A 119 0.30 34.38 -10.52
C HIS A 119 -0.54 34.24 -11.82
N ASN A 120 -1.85 34.01 -11.63
CA ASN A 120 -2.89 34.14 -12.68
C ASN A 120 -2.71 33.19 -13.89
N ASN A 121 -2.33 31.93 -13.65
CA ASN A 121 -2.22 30.94 -14.70
C ASN A 121 -3.62 30.51 -15.19
N GLU A 122 -3.83 30.47 -16.50
CA GLU A 122 -5.07 29.96 -17.10
C GLU A 122 -5.15 28.44 -17.03
N LYS A 123 -4.00 27.76 -17.17
CA LYS A 123 -3.85 26.31 -17.15
C LYS A 123 -2.58 25.91 -16.41
N LEU A 124 -2.60 24.71 -15.88
CA LEU A 124 -1.42 24.02 -15.40
C LEU A 124 -0.79 23.22 -16.55
N HIS A 125 0.50 23.38 -16.80
CA HIS A 125 1.26 22.63 -17.78
C HIS A 125 1.97 21.45 -17.11
N PHE A 126 1.60 20.22 -17.47
CA PHE A 126 2.10 19.01 -16.84
C PHE A 126 2.90 18.15 -17.82
N LYS A 127 3.99 17.54 -17.33
CA LYS A 127 4.71 16.50 -18.06
C LYS A 127 5.28 15.47 -17.10
N SER A 128 5.06 14.19 -17.40
CA SER A 128 5.83 13.11 -16.80
C SER A 128 7.00 12.77 -17.73
N ILE A 129 8.22 12.79 -17.19
CA ILE A 129 9.45 12.69 -17.97
C ILE A 129 10.55 12.02 -17.13
N SER A 130 11.47 11.29 -17.77
CA SER A 130 12.69 10.83 -17.11
C SER A 130 13.60 12.01 -16.73
N PRO A 131 14.26 12.00 -15.56
CA PRO A 131 15.28 13.03 -15.25
C PRO A 131 16.37 13.18 -16.31
N ASN A 132 16.71 12.11 -17.02
CA ASN A 132 17.72 12.12 -18.09
C ASN A 132 17.26 12.87 -19.35
N ASP A 133 15.97 13.04 -19.52
CA ASP A 133 15.38 13.66 -20.71
C ASP A 133 15.00 15.14 -20.50
N ILE A 134 15.27 15.72 -19.34
CA ILE A 134 14.86 17.09 -18.98
C ILE A 134 15.40 18.16 -19.95
N PHE A 135 16.52 17.89 -20.59
CA PHE A 135 17.15 18.79 -21.57
C PHE A 135 16.75 18.47 -23.01
N ASN A 136 15.99 17.38 -23.24
CA ASN A 136 15.46 17.05 -24.54
C ASN A 136 14.18 17.86 -24.83
N PRO A 137 13.87 18.19 -26.08
CA PRO A 137 12.58 18.81 -26.40
C PRO A 137 11.40 17.95 -25.99
N PHE A 138 10.40 18.54 -25.33
CA PHE A 138 9.15 17.87 -24.98
C PHE A 138 7.98 18.85 -25.01
N GLU A 139 6.78 18.33 -25.10
CA GLU A 139 5.53 19.10 -25.04
C GLU A 139 4.82 18.83 -23.71
N TYR A 140 4.23 19.88 -23.14
CA TYR A 140 3.40 19.79 -21.94
C TYR A 140 1.95 19.42 -22.28
N ASP A 141 1.37 18.58 -21.47
CA ASP A 141 -0.08 18.43 -21.39
C ASP A 141 -0.67 19.62 -20.62
N SER A 142 -1.82 20.15 -21.06
CA SER A 142 -2.49 21.29 -20.43
C SER A 142 -3.70 20.83 -19.63
N ILE A 143 -3.77 21.20 -18.35
CA ILE A 143 -4.83 20.84 -17.43
C ILE A 143 -5.58 22.09 -16.99
N SER A 144 -6.91 22.09 -17.11
CA SER A 144 -7.76 23.20 -16.65
C SER A 144 -7.83 23.25 -15.14
N TYR A 145 -7.77 24.44 -14.56
CA TYR A 145 -7.98 24.68 -13.13
C TYR A 145 -9.39 24.35 -12.66
N GLU A 146 -10.38 24.26 -13.54
CA GLU A 146 -11.74 23.81 -13.21
C GLU A 146 -11.77 22.36 -12.64
N ASN A 147 -10.78 21.56 -13.02
CA ASN A 147 -10.63 20.17 -12.59
C ASN A 147 -9.70 20.01 -11.38
N LEU A 148 -9.17 21.11 -10.83
CA LEU A 148 -8.24 21.12 -9.72
C LEU A 148 -8.89 21.75 -8.49
N ASN A 149 -8.77 21.08 -7.36
CA ASN A 149 -9.25 21.53 -6.06
C ASN A 149 -8.34 20.98 -4.95
N SER A 150 -8.79 20.90 -3.72
CA SER A 150 -8.05 20.32 -2.60
C SER A 150 -7.94 18.79 -2.64
N ASP A 151 -8.71 18.11 -3.49
CA ASP A 151 -8.64 16.65 -3.66
C ASP A 151 -7.33 16.22 -4.34
N LYS A 152 -7.10 14.91 -4.42
CA LYS A 152 -5.88 14.35 -5.03
C LYS A 152 -5.76 14.74 -6.51
N TRP A 153 -4.60 15.24 -6.88
CA TRP A 153 -4.31 15.61 -8.26
C TRP A 153 -3.71 14.43 -9.02
N ASN A 154 -4.54 13.74 -9.75
CA ASN A 154 -4.11 12.70 -10.69
C ASN A 154 -3.83 13.35 -12.06
N LEU A 155 -2.68 14.01 -12.16
CA LEU A 155 -2.29 14.73 -13.37
C LEU A 155 -1.93 13.73 -14.48
N SER A 156 -2.67 13.77 -15.60
CA SER A 156 -2.51 12.86 -16.73
C SER A 156 -2.92 13.49 -18.04
N SER A 157 -2.56 12.88 -19.17
CA SER A 157 -2.97 13.35 -20.49
C SER A 157 -4.50 13.30 -20.67
N ASN A 158 -5.02 14.13 -21.58
CA ASN A 158 -6.46 14.20 -21.86
C ASN A 158 -7.09 12.85 -22.21
N ASP A 159 -6.37 11.98 -22.92
CA ASP A 159 -6.89 10.65 -23.31
C ASP A 159 -7.01 9.71 -22.11
N ILE A 160 -6.05 9.73 -21.21
CA ILE A 160 -6.09 8.97 -19.93
C ILE A 160 -7.27 9.48 -19.10
N THR A 161 -7.44 10.79 -18.98
CA THR A 161 -8.53 11.40 -18.23
C THR A 161 -9.90 10.95 -18.75
N LYS A 162 -10.14 10.97 -20.08
CA LYS A 162 -11.38 10.47 -20.68
C LYS A 162 -11.66 8.99 -20.38
N VAL A 163 -10.61 8.14 -20.37
CA VAL A 163 -10.77 6.72 -20.02
C VAL A 163 -11.11 6.58 -18.55
N LEU A 164 -10.45 7.33 -17.65
CA LEU A 164 -10.76 7.31 -16.21
C LEU A 164 -12.18 7.80 -15.93
N GLU A 165 -12.64 8.87 -16.59
CA GLU A 165 -14.02 9.36 -16.51
C GLU A 165 -15.01 8.27 -16.89
N LYS A 166 -14.78 7.57 -18.02
CA LYS A 166 -15.63 6.47 -18.47
C LYS A 166 -15.66 5.30 -17.47
N ILE A 167 -14.52 4.94 -16.88
CA ILE A 167 -14.44 3.91 -15.83
C ILE A 167 -15.21 4.38 -14.60
N ASN A 168 -15.09 5.65 -14.22
CA ASN A 168 -15.73 6.25 -13.07
C ASN A 168 -17.26 6.37 -13.16
N LEU A 169 -17.86 6.19 -14.33
CA LEU A 169 -19.32 6.09 -14.48
C LEU A 169 -19.90 4.84 -13.83
N GLN A 170 -19.11 3.84 -13.49
CA GLN A 170 -19.60 2.65 -12.78
C GLN A 170 -20.13 3.04 -11.38
N PRO A 171 -21.31 2.50 -10.98
CA PRO A 171 -22.06 3.01 -9.82
C PRO A 171 -21.47 2.59 -8.46
N LEU A 172 -20.73 1.48 -8.40
CA LEU A 172 -20.15 0.95 -7.17
C LEU A 172 -18.65 1.24 -7.10
N ARG A 173 -18.11 1.12 -5.90
CA ARG A 173 -16.67 1.15 -5.60
C ARG A 173 -16.29 -0.09 -4.81
N VAL A 174 -15.01 -0.41 -4.76
CA VAL A 174 -14.49 -1.53 -3.96
C VAL A 174 -14.99 -1.45 -2.51
N LYS A 175 -14.96 -0.28 -1.89
CA LYS A 175 -15.48 -0.03 -0.53
C LYS A 175 -16.98 -0.32 -0.36
N ASP A 176 -17.76 -0.28 -1.44
CA ASP A 176 -19.21 -0.53 -1.40
C ASP A 176 -19.51 -2.03 -1.41
N VAL A 177 -18.62 -2.84 -1.97
CA VAL A 177 -18.74 -4.30 -2.10
C VAL A 177 -18.07 -5.05 -0.95
N PHE A 178 -16.90 -4.59 -0.52
CA PHE A 178 -16.12 -5.29 0.50
C PHE A 178 -16.35 -4.69 1.88
N ALA A 179 -16.82 -5.51 2.83
CA ALA A 179 -17.05 -5.12 4.21
C ALA A 179 -15.74 -4.81 4.94
N LYS A 180 -14.71 -5.58 4.62
CA LYS A 180 -13.42 -5.49 5.28
C LYS A 180 -12.28 -5.71 4.29
N ILE A 181 -11.34 -4.78 4.31
CA ILE A 181 -10.05 -4.91 3.64
C ILE A 181 -8.99 -4.72 4.71
N PHE A 182 -8.16 -5.74 4.94
CA PHE A 182 -7.21 -5.72 6.05
C PHE A 182 -5.87 -6.33 5.67
N GLN A 183 -4.82 -5.84 6.33
CA GLN A 183 -3.49 -6.43 6.29
C GLN A 183 -3.40 -7.63 7.23
N GLY A 184 -2.46 -8.52 6.95
CA GLY A 184 -2.23 -9.70 7.75
C GLY A 184 -1.58 -9.46 9.11
N ILE A 185 -1.15 -10.56 9.70
CA ILE A 185 -0.61 -10.61 11.06
C ILE A 185 0.70 -9.84 11.14
N ALA A 186 0.80 -8.98 12.16
CA ALA A 186 2.04 -8.33 12.58
C ALA A 186 2.55 -9.01 13.85
N THR A 187 3.50 -9.92 13.70
CA THR A 187 4.05 -10.68 14.83
C THR A 187 5.06 -9.86 15.65
N SER A 188 5.74 -8.91 15.02
CA SER A 188 6.92 -8.21 15.55
C SER A 188 8.02 -9.18 16.01
N GLY A 189 8.11 -10.34 15.33
CA GLY A 189 9.06 -11.42 15.60
C GLY A 189 8.93 -12.54 14.57
N ASP A 190 8.86 -12.18 13.28
CA ASP A 190 8.61 -13.12 12.19
C ASP A 190 9.60 -14.30 12.19
N ASP A 191 10.88 -14.09 12.55
CA ASP A 191 11.89 -15.14 12.60
C ASP A 191 11.58 -16.23 13.65
N ILE A 192 10.77 -15.91 14.69
CA ILE A 192 10.32 -16.85 15.70
C ILE A 192 8.97 -17.45 15.34
N TYR A 193 8.01 -16.61 14.93
CA TYR A 193 6.64 -17.07 14.71
C TYR A 193 6.44 -17.81 13.39
N LEU A 194 7.28 -17.58 12.38
CA LEU A 194 7.16 -18.22 11.06
C LEU A 194 8.13 -19.39 10.95
N LEU A 195 7.58 -20.58 10.87
CA LEU A 195 8.32 -21.82 10.67
C LEU A 195 8.23 -22.25 9.21
N LEU A 196 9.37 -22.49 8.57
CA LEU A 196 9.44 -22.95 7.19
C LEU A 196 9.25 -24.48 7.15
N GLU A 197 8.32 -24.96 6.35
CA GLU A 197 8.16 -26.38 6.09
C GLU A 197 9.28 -26.88 5.18
N THR A 198 10.01 -27.88 5.61
CA THR A 198 11.10 -28.54 4.88
C THR A 198 10.85 -30.04 4.79
N LYS A 199 11.67 -30.75 4.05
CA LYS A 199 11.61 -32.23 3.98
C LYS A 199 11.88 -32.88 5.34
N ASP A 200 12.67 -32.22 6.20
CA ASP A 200 13.11 -32.73 7.49
C ASP A 200 12.21 -32.27 8.66
N GLY A 201 11.24 -31.42 8.40
CA GLY A 201 10.32 -30.88 9.40
C GLY A 201 10.22 -29.35 9.36
N LEU A 202 9.82 -28.75 10.47
CA LEU A 202 9.65 -27.29 10.58
C LEU A 202 10.98 -26.62 10.98
N TYR A 203 11.51 -25.80 10.10
CA TYR A 203 12.74 -25.05 10.35
C TYR A 203 12.44 -23.69 10.99
N SER A 204 13.10 -23.42 12.12
CA SER A 204 13.09 -22.12 12.78
C SER A 204 14.30 -21.30 12.37
N LYS A 205 14.06 -20.12 11.81
CA LYS A 205 15.13 -19.17 11.49
C LYS A 205 15.77 -18.56 12.74
N ALA A 206 14.98 -18.36 13.81
CA ALA A 206 15.48 -17.77 15.04
C ALA A 206 16.50 -18.68 15.77
N LEU A 207 16.29 -20.00 15.70
CA LEU A 207 17.13 -21.00 16.37
C LEU A 207 18.08 -21.72 15.42
N ASP A 208 17.98 -21.47 14.12
CA ASP A 208 18.75 -22.11 13.05
C ASP A 208 18.73 -23.66 13.15
N LYS A 209 17.57 -24.23 13.42
CA LYS A 209 17.37 -25.69 13.56
C LYS A 209 15.95 -26.12 13.20
N ILE A 210 15.80 -27.44 12.97
CA ILE A 210 14.48 -28.08 12.90
C ILE A 210 13.89 -28.14 14.31
N VAL A 211 12.60 -27.81 14.40
CA VAL A 211 11.84 -27.76 15.66
C VAL A 211 10.54 -28.55 15.55
N GLU A 212 10.09 -29.03 16.67
CA GLU A 212 8.79 -29.67 16.80
C GLU A 212 7.80 -28.69 17.42
N VAL A 213 6.64 -28.53 16.76
CA VAL A 213 5.51 -27.73 17.25
C VAL A 213 4.23 -28.45 16.84
N GLU A 214 3.31 -28.58 17.78
CA GLU A 214 2.04 -29.27 17.55
C GLU A 214 1.17 -28.53 16.52
N LYS A 215 0.54 -29.28 15.62
CA LYS A 215 -0.32 -28.74 14.55
C LYS A 215 -1.43 -27.83 15.06
N GLY A 216 -1.96 -28.08 16.26
CA GLY A 216 -3.01 -27.25 16.86
C GLY A 216 -2.58 -25.84 17.21
N LEU A 217 -1.26 -25.58 17.32
CA LEU A 217 -0.68 -24.27 17.56
C LEU A 217 -0.27 -23.56 16.25
N LEU A 218 -0.44 -24.22 15.11
CA LEU A 218 0.04 -23.75 13.81
C LEU A 218 -1.11 -23.40 12.88
N LYS A 219 -0.92 -22.35 12.08
CA LYS A 219 -1.80 -22.00 10.97
C LYS A 219 -0.99 -21.84 9.66
N PRO A 220 -1.51 -22.31 8.51
CA PRO A 220 -0.81 -22.17 7.23
C PRO A 220 -0.67 -20.69 6.84
N MET A 221 0.56 -20.28 6.49
CA MET A 221 0.92 -18.87 6.33
C MET A 221 1.44 -18.59 4.92
N LEU A 222 0.93 -17.52 4.32
CA LEU A 222 1.39 -16.96 3.04
C LEU A 222 2.16 -15.66 3.27
N LYS A 223 3.16 -15.45 2.41
CA LYS A 223 3.85 -14.16 2.25
C LYS A 223 3.45 -13.52 0.92
N GLY A 224 3.78 -12.24 0.71
CA GLY A 224 3.44 -11.54 -0.53
C GLY A 224 3.96 -12.23 -1.80
N GLU A 225 5.13 -12.85 -1.73
CA GLU A 225 5.75 -13.61 -2.83
C GLU A 225 5.01 -14.91 -3.20
N ASP A 226 4.17 -15.42 -2.31
CA ASP A 226 3.39 -16.63 -2.56
C ASP A 226 2.13 -16.35 -3.40
N ILE A 227 1.79 -15.07 -3.62
CA ILE A 227 0.55 -14.65 -4.25
C ILE A 227 0.83 -14.09 -5.64
N SER A 228 0.09 -14.56 -6.64
CA SER A 228 0.06 -14.01 -7.98
C SER A 228 -1.32 -14.23 -8.62
N ARG A 229 -1.56 -13.60 -9.77
CA ARG A 229 -2.83 -13.64 -10.46
C ARG A 229 -3.35 -15.08 -10.67
N TYR A 230 -4.52 -15.40 -10.09
CA TYR A 230 -5.18 -16.72 -10.16
C TYR A 230 -4.32 -17.90 -9.69
N LYS A 231 -3.29 -17.67 -8.90
CA LYS A 231 -2.41 -18.73 -8.42
C LYS A 231 -3.18 -19.69 -7.51
N ASN A 232 -2.93 -20.99 -7.66
CA ASN A 232 -3.32 -21.98 -6.68
C ASN A 232 -2.42 -21.81 -5.45
N LEU A 233 -3.01 -21.37 -4.35
CA LEU A 233 -2.29 -21.01 -3.14
C LEU A 233 -1.73 -22.23 -2.44
N GLN A 234 -0.47 -22.16 -2.05
CA GLN A 234 0.24 -23.16 -1.28
C GLN A 234 1.12 -22.45 -0.25
N ASN A 235 1.04 -22.86 1.00
CA ASN A 235 1.91 -22.32 2.01
C ASN A 235 3.26 -23.05 2.02
N ARG A 236 4.30 -22.28 2.32
CA ARG A 236 5.63 -22.80 2.66
C ARG A 236 5.94 -22.59 4.13
N TYR A 237 5.14 -21.75 4.77
CA TYR A 237 5.32 -21.37 6.17
C TYR A 237 4.09 -21.75 6.98
N PHE A 238 4.34 -22.02 8.25
CA PHE A 238 3.32 -22.04 9.29
C PHE A 238 3.59 -20.90 10.26
N VAL A 239 2.54 -20.28 10.77
CA VAL A 239 2.65 -19.28 11.84
C VAL A 239 2.21 -19.91 13.16
N ILE A 240 2.98 -19.71 14.23
CA ILE A 240 2.55 -20.02 15.58
C ILE A 240 1.42 -19.07 15.96
N PHE A 241 0.26 -19.62 16.25
CA PHE A 241 -0.99 -18.89 16.47
C PHE A 241 -1.53 -19.16 17.87
N PRO A 242 -1.09 -18.44 18.91
CA PRO A 242 -1.46 -18.67 20.30
C PRO A 242 -2.85 -18.12 20.67
N TYR A 243 -3.84 -18.39 19.81
CA TYR A 243 -5.22 -17.94 19.98
C TYR A 243 -6.20 -19.04 19.64
N ILE A 244 -7.36 -19.03 20.33
CA ILE A 244 -8.51 -19.88 20.04
C ILE A 244 -9.54 -19.03 19.31
N LEU A 245 -10.07 -19.55 18.18
CA LEU A 245 -11.14 -18.91 17.46
C LEU A 245 -12.49 -19.47 17.91
N GLU A 246 -13.29 -18.66 18.58
CA GLU A 246 -14.61 -19.01 19.05
C GLU A 246 -15.61 -17.87 18.75
N ASN A 247 -16.76 -18.22 18.20
CA ASN A 247 -17.83 -17.25 17.90
C ASN A 247 -17.33 -16.01 17.13
N GLN A 248 -16.51 -16.22 16.11
CA GLN A 248 -15.89 -15.17 15.29
C GLN A 248 -15.00 -14.19 16.09
N LYS A 249 -14.47 -14.61 17.21
CA LYS A 249 -13.53 -13.85 18.04
C LYS A 249 -12.27 -14.67 18.30
N ALA A 250 -11.13 -13.99 18.27
CA ALA A 250 -9.86 -14.59 18.67
C ALA A 250 -9.61 -14.31 20.16
N LYS A 251 -9.51 -15.36 20.96
CA LYS A 251 -9.19 -15.29 22.38
C LYS A 251 -7.74 -15.74 22.60
N PRO A 252 -6.91 -15.02 23.37
CA PRO A 252 -5.57 -15.47 23.71
C PRO A 252 -5.61 -16.81 24.45
N MET A 253 -4.69 -17.71 24.15
CA MET A 253 -4.43 -18.88 24.97
C MET A 253 -3.67 -18.43 26.24
N SER A 254 -3.96 -19.03 27.40
CA SER A 254 -3.13 -18.85 28.59
C SER A 254 -1.82 -19.62 28.46
N GLU A 255 -0.80 -19.21 29.21
CA GLU A 255 0.50 -19.90 29.23
C GLU A 255 0.32 -21.35 29.69
N GLU A 256 -0.49 -21.58 30.72
CA GLU A 256 -0.83 -22.92 31.24
C GLU A 256 -1.52 -23.80 30.20
N TYR A 257 -2.43 -23.19 29.42
CA TYR A 257 -3.12 -23.90 28.34
C TYR A 257 -2.14 -24.38 27.26
N ILE A 258 -1.21 -23.51 26.83
CA ILE A 258 -0.19 -23.85 25.81
C ILE A 258 0.75 -24.92 26.39
N GLN A 259 1.24 -24.77 27.63
CA GLN A 259 2.13 -25.70 28.27
C GLN A 259 1.51 -27.11 28.36
N LYS A 260 0.23 -27.18 28.69
CA LYS A 260 -0.50 -28.46 28.86
C LYS A 260 -0.82 -29.12 27.52
N ASN A 261 -1.23 -28.38 26.52
CA ASN A 261 -1.78 -28.93 25.27
C ASN A 261 -0.78 -28.93 24.12
N PHE A 262 0.27 -28.09 24.16
CA PHE A 262 1.28 -27.89 23.13
C PHE A 262 2.68 -27.79 23.74
N SER A 263 3.12 -28.89 24.38
CA SER A 263 4.34 -28.91 25.17
C SER A 263 5.61 -28.59 24.38
N ASN A 264 5.70 -29.04 23.11
CA ASN A 264 6.83 -28.74 22.24
C ASN A 264 6.78 -27.28 21.79
N GLY A 265 5.61 -26.79 21.40
CA GLY A 265 5.40 -25.37 21.05
C GLY A 265 5.69 -24.44 22.22
N TYR A 266 5.30 -24.82 23.44
CA TYR A 266 5.66 -24.10 24.67
C TYR A 266 7.17 -24.04 24.88
N LYS A 267 7.85 -25.20 24.79
CA LYS A 267 9.32 -25.27 24.90
C LYS A 267 10.00 -24.38 23.89
N TYR A 268 9.55 -24.42 22.62
CA TYR A 268 10.06 -23.56 21.58
C TYR A 268 9.88 -22.06 21.89
N LEU A 269 8.71 -21.66 22.38
CA LEU A 269 8.45 -20.27 22.80
C LEU A 269 9.35 -19.86 23.98
N LYS A 270 9.58 -20.75 24.93
CA LYS A 270 10.49 -20.50 26.07
C LYS A 270 11.94 -20.35 25.65
N GLU A 271 12.42 -21.08 24.65
CA GLU A 271 13.77 -20.89 24.09
C GLU A 271 13.95 -19.48 23.47
N ASN A 272 12.85 -18.80 23.11
CA ASN A 272 12.83 -17.46 22.52
C ASN A 272 12.28 -16.38 23.47
N GLU A 273 12.06 -16.69 24.76
CA GLU A 273 11.34 -15.83 25.70
C GLU A 273 11.99 -14.45 25.88
N GLU A 274 13.30 -14.38 25.99
CA GLU A 274 14.04 -13.13 26.19
C GLU A 274 13.75 -12.14 25.05
N PHE A 275 13.86 -12.60 23.80
CA PHE A 275 13.53 -11.78 22.63
C PHE A 275 12.05 -11.39 22.63
N LEU A 276 11.14 -12.34 22.89
CA LEU A 276 9.70 -12.10 22.84
C LEU A 276 9.24 -11.09 23.89
N ARG A 277 9.83 -11.09 25.09
CA ARG A 277 9.59 -10.08 26.14
C ARG A 277 10.17 -8.73 25.76
N GLY A 278 11.35 -8.70 25.14
CA GLY A 278 12.05 -7.47 24.75
C GLY A 278 11.41 -6.70 23.60
N ARG A 279 10.42 -7.25 22.88
CA ARG A 279 9.78 -6.61 21.72
C ARG A 279 9.22 -5.23 22.08
N GLU A 280 9.40 -4.27 21.13
CA GLU A 280 8.98 -2.86 21.29
C GLU A 280 9.40 -2.26 22.65
N LYS A 281 10.69 -2.39 22.97
CA LYS A 281 11.30 -1.82 24.18
C LYS A 281 10.70 -2.41 25.48
N GLY A 282 10.41 -3.72 25.48
CA GLY A 282 9.90 -4.43 26.66
C GLY A 282 8.38 -4.31 26.87
N LYS A 283 7.63 -3.82 25.89
CA LYS A 283 6.16 -3.74 25.96
C LYS A 283 5.49 -5.08 26.24
N MET A 284 6.15 -6.18 25.87
CA MET A 284 5.66 -7.55 26.06
C MET A 284 6.24 -8.23 27.32
N ASP A 285 7.00 -7.54 28.16
CA ASP A 285 7.49 -8.09 29.42
C ASP A 285 6.41 -8.14 30.51
N LYS A 286 5.45 -9.02 30.26
CA LYS A 286 4.25 -9.23 31.10
C LYS A 286 3.65 -10.62 30.84
N GLU A 287 2.57 -10.95 31.51
CA GLU A 287 1.73 -12.10 31.17
C GLU A 287 1.30 -12.03 29.70
N GLY A 288 1.31 -13.18 29.00
CA GLY A 288 1.03 -13.22 27.56
C GLY A 288 2.19 -12.72 26.67
N TRP A 289 3.42 -12.77 27.16
CA TRP A 289 4.65 -12.36 26.45
C TRP A 289 4.82 -13.03 25.06
N PHE A 290 4.21 -14.19 24.86
CA PHE A 290 4.21 -14.97 23.62
C PHE A 290 3.08 -14.59 22.64
N LEU A 291 2.20 -13.64 22.99
CA LEU A 291 1.13 -13.18 22.12
C LEU A 291 1.63 -12.14 21.09
N TYR A 292 0.85 -11.90 20.05
CA TYR A 292 1.16 -10.82 19.10
C TYR A 292 0.97 -9.44 19.74
N ILE A 293 1.82 -8.49 19.39
CA ILE A 293 1.72 -7.11 19.90
C ILE A 293 0.46 -6.43 19.37
N TYR A 294 0.11 -6.72 18.12
CA TYR A 294 -1.05 -6.14 17.42
C TYR A 294 -1.99 -7.23 16.90
N PRO A 295 -2.83 -7.82 17.75
CA PRO A 295 -3.73 -8.92 17.37
C PRO A 295 -4.97 -8.40 16.64
N LYS A 296 -4.79 -7.84 15.44
CA LYS A 296 -5.87 -7.31 14.62
C LYS A 296 -6.38 -8.35 13.62
N SER A 297 -7.69 -8.38 13.38
CA SER A 297 -8.34 -9.18 12.33
C SER A 297 -8.03 -10.69 12.38
N LEU A 298 -7.76 -11.23 13.56
CA LEU A 298 -7.35 -12.63 13.70
C LEU A 298 -8.48 -13.63 13.39
N SER A 299 -9.74 -13.23 13.54
CA SER A 299 -10.93 -14.07 13.28
C SER A 299 -11.35 -14.08 11.81
N GLU A 300 -10.82 -13.19 10.99
CA GLU A 300 -11.24 -13.01 9.61
C GLU A 300 -10.51 -13.93 8.62
N PHE A 301 -9.38 -14.51 9.01
CA PHE A 301 -8.56 -15.31 8.09
C PHE A 301 -9.26 -16.59 7.60
N GLU A 302 -10.15 -17.17 8.39
CA GLU A 302 -10.88 -18.39 8.04
C GLU A 302 -12.15 -18.14 7.20
N GLN A 303 -12.40 -16.89 6.80
CA GLN A 303 -13.45 -16.53 5.87
C GLN A 303 -12.96 -16.61 4.42
N VAL A 304 -13.90 -16.88 3.50
CA VAL A 304 -13.65 -16.77 2.05
C VAL A 304 -13.24 -15.35 1.72
N LYS A 305 -12.17 -15.20 0.93
CA LYS A 305 -11.60 -13.88 0.61
C LYS A 305 -10.83 -13.85 -0.71
N ILE A 306 -10.64 -12.66 -1.23
CA ILE A 306 -9.64 -12.38 -2.27
C ILE A 306 -8.41 -11.82 -1.56
N ILE A 307 -7.22 -12.22 -1.98
CA ILE A 307 -5.96 -11.74 -1.42
C ILE A 307 -5.05 -11.17 -2.49
N THR A 308 -4.23 -10.17 -2.11
CA THR A 308 -3.27 -9.51 -3.01
C THR A 308 -1.99 -9.14 -2.25
N PRO A 309 -0.81 -9.16 -2.87
CA PRO A 309 0.38 -8.56 -2.28
C PRO A 309 0.16 -7.06 -2.01
N GLU A 310 0.78 -6.52 -0.95
CA GLU A 310 0.77 -5.08 -0.65
C GLU A 310 1.42 -4.27 -1.78
N ILE A 311 2.48 -4.81 -2.36
CA ILE A 311 3.26 -4.19 -3.44
C ILE A 311 3.32 -5.18 -4.59
N SER A 312 2.97 -4.73 -5.79
CA SER A 312 2.92 -5.61 -6.96
C SER A 312 3.18 -4.87 -8.26
N LEU A 313 3.76 -5.60 -9.23
CA LEU A 313 3.90 -5.18 -10.62
C LEU A 313 2.75 -5.79 -11.44
N GLY A 314 1.55 -5.25 -11.28
CA GLY A 314 0.33 -5.76 -11.92
C GLY A 314 -0.77 -6.06 -10.92
N ALA A 315 -1.99 -6.24 -11.41
CA ALA A 315 -3.11 -6.73 -10.61
C ALA A 315 -2.92 -8.22 -10.36
N ASN A 316 -2.45 -8.59 -9.17
CA ASN A 316 -2.08 -9.94 -8.77
C ASN A 316 -2.95 -10.40 -7.60
N MET A 317 -4.16 -10.87 -7.92
CA MET A 317 -5.09 -11.33 -6.91
C MET A 317 -5.36 -12.83 -7.02
N SER A 318 -5.45 -13.49 -5.88
CA SER A 318 -5.79 -14.91 -5.75
C SER A 318 -7.05 -15.09 -4.92
N PHE A 319 -7.74 -16.20 -5.14
CA PHE A 319 -8.89 -16.61 -4.36
C PHE A 319 -8.44 -17.52 -3.21
N ASP A 320 -8.96 -17.27 -2.01
CA ASP A 320 -8.73 -18.11 -0.83
C ASP A 320 -10.09 -18.51 -0.23
N ASP A 321 -10.32 -19.80 -0.13
CA ASP A 321 -11.52 -20.39 0.43
C ASP A 321 -11.56 -20.43 1.97
N GLY A 322 -10.73 -19.59 2.62
CA GLY A 322 -10.67 -19.47 4.08
C GLY A 322 -9.59 -20.34 4.73
N LYS A 323 -8.60 -20.78 3.97
CA LYS A 323 -7.56 -21.68 4.49
C LYS A 323 -6.34 -20.98 5.04
N PHE A 324 -5.96 -19.83 4.43
CA PHE A 324 -4.64 -19.26 4.67
C PHE A 324 -4.68 -18.00 5.52
N TYR A 325 -3.70 -17.93 6.39
CA TYR A 325 -3.26 -16.73 7.08
C TYR A 325 -2.18 -16.03 6.25
N HIS A 326 -1.90 -14.78 6.52
CA HIS A 326 -0.83 -14.07 5.83
C HIS A 326 -0.25 -12.93 6.69
N ASN A 327 0.95 -12.49 6.35
CA ASN A 327 1.63 -11.38 7.02
C ASN A 327 1.17 -10.00 6.52
N THR A 328 1.73 -8.95 7.08
CA THR A 328 1.41 -7.55 6.75
C THR A 328 1.72 -7.14 5.31
N LYS A 329 2.41 -7.98 4.54
CA LYS A 329 2.71 -7.74 3.11
C LYS A 329 1.58 -8.21 2.17
N VAL A 330 0.44 -8.58 2.72
CA VAL A 330 -0.73 -9.05 1.98
C VAL A 330 -1.98 -8.36 2.50
N TYR A 331 -2.88 -8.01 1.58
CA TYR A 331 -4.24 -7.54 1.87
C TYR A 331 -5.27 -8.60 1.56
N SER A 332 -6.25 -8.76 2.45
CA SER A 332 -7.44 -9.60 2.28
C SER A 332 -8.69 -8.74 2.08
N PHE A 333 -9.58 -9.22 1.21
CA PHE A 333 -10.85 -8.58 0.87
C PHE A 333 -12.01 -9.52 1.20
N ILE A 334 -12.80 -9.18 2.21
CA ILE A 334 -14.00 -9.93 2.61
C ILE A 334 -15.23 -9.15 2.12
N LYS A 335 -16.05 -9.83 1.34
CA LYS A 335 -17.27 -9.28 0.76
C LYS A 335 -18.34 -9.04 1.82
N LYS A 336 -19.18 -8.03 1.64
CA LYS A 336 -20.37 -7.79 2.46
C LYS A 336 -21.38 -8.92 2.30
N VAL A 337 -22.10 -9.25 3.36
CA VAL A 337 -23.06 -10.37 3.38
C VAL A 337 -24.23 -10.14 2.41
N GLU A 338 -24.66 -8.89 2.26
CA GLU A 338 -25.75 -8.49 1.36
C GLU A 338 -25.39 -8.58 -0.13
N ILE A 339 -24.10 -8.64 -0.49
CA ILE A 339 -23.65 -8.75 -1.87
C ILE A 339 -23.80 -10.20 -2.33
N LYS A 340 -24.63 -10.42 -3.35
CA LYS A 340 -24.98 -11.75 -3.85
C LYS A 340 -24.04 -12.28 -4.93
N GLU A 341 -23.33 -11.40 -5.63
CA GLU A 341 -22.38 -11.78 -6.66
C GLU A 341 -21.23 -12.62 -6.09
N ASP A 342 -20.78 -13.57 -6.89
CA ASP A 342 -19.71 -14.50 -6.50
C ASP A 342 -18.35 -13.79 -6.34
N TYR A 343 -17.49 -14.28 -5.45
CA TYR A 343 -16.12 -13.80 -5.29
C TYR A 343 -15.32 -13.88 -6.58
N LYS A 344 -15.55 -14.91 -7.42
CA LYS A 344 -14.84 -15.10 -8.69
C LYS A 344 -15.21 -14.05 -9.74
N PHE A 345 -16.44 -13.51 -9.68
CA PHE A 345 -16.82 -12.34 -10.48
C PHE A 345 -15.91 -11.14 -10.15
N TYR A 346 -15.78 -10.80 -8.89
CA TYR A 346 -14.92 -9.71 -8.45
C TYR A 346 -13.43 -10.01 -8.67
N LEU A 347 -12.99 -11.26 -8.48
CA LEU A 347 -11.63 -11.69 -8.77
C LEU A 347 -11.24 -11.40 -10.23
N THR A 348 -12.18 -11.65 -11.16
CA THR A 348 -11.96 -11.38 -12.60
C THR A 348 -11.78 -9.88 -12.87
N ILE A 349 -12.63 -9.05 -12.28
CA ILE A 349 -12.58 -7.60 -12.45
C ILE A 349 -11.31 -7.02 -11.82
N LEU A 350 -11.00 -7.43 -10.59
CA LEU A 350 -9.84 -6.96 -9.85
C LEU A 350 -8.50 -7.44 -10.48
N ASN A 351 -8.51 -8.53 -11.24
CA ASN A 351 -7.36 -8.99 -12.03
C ASN A 351 -7.33 -8.43 -13.47
N SER A 352 -8.24 -7.54 -13.82
CA SER A 352 -8.34 -7.02 -15.18
C SER A 352 -7.26 -5.99 -15.53
N LYS A 353 -7.03 -5.78 -16.82
CA LYS A 353 -6.20 -4.67 -17.33
C LYS A 353 -6.77 -3.31 -16.94
N ILE A 354 -8.09 -3.21 -16.71
CA ILE A 354 -8.77 -1.98 -16.28
C ILE A 354 -8.36 -1.61 -14.86
N MET A 355 -8.33 -2.59 -13.93
CA MET A 355 -7.85 -2.37 -12.56
C MET A 355 -6.39 -1.91 -12.56
N TRP A 356 -5.53 -2.54 -13.36
CA TRP A 356 -4.13 -2.14 -13.47
C TRP A 356 -3.97 -0.75 -14.09
N PHE A 357 -4.73 -0.43 -15.14
CA PHE A 357 -4.77 0.90 -15.74
C PHE A 357 -5.22 1.96 -14.72
N PHE A 358 -6.28 1.68 -13.96
CA PHE A 358 -6.76 2.57 -12.91
C PHE A 358 -5.67 2.85 -11.85
N LEU A 359 -5.05 1.81 -11.30
CA LEU A 359 -3.98 1.96 -10.31
C LEU A 359 -2.76 2.70 -10.85
N LYS A 360 -2.36 2.45 -12.09
CA LYS A 360 -1.24 3.17 -12.71
C LYS A 360 -1.48 4.68 -12.82
N ASN A 361 -2.73 5.09 -12.95
CA ASN A 361 -3.08 6.50 -13.16
C ASN A 361 -3.65 7.19 -11.90
N THR A 362 -3.96 6.45 -10.82
CA THR A 362 -4.54 7.01 -9.59
C THR A 362 -3.81 6.54 -8.32
N GLY A 363 -2.94 5.56 -8.43
CA GLY A 363 -2.21 4.95 -7.34
C GLY A 363 -0.86 5.62 -7.06
N TYR A 364 -0.11 5.00 -6.16
CA TYR A 364 1.25 5.43 -5.81
C TYR A 364 2.27 4.45 -6.37
N GLU A 365 3.06 4.94 -7.31
CA GLU A 365 4.13 4.19 -7.95
C GLU A 365 5.37 4.13 -7.05
N LEU A 366 5.99 2.96 -7.01
CA LEU A 366 7.26 2.68 -6.33
C LEU A 366 8.34 2.35 -7.36
N ARG A 367 9.60 2.40 -6.94
CA ARG A 367 10.75 2.08 -7.81
C ARG A 367 10.54 0.78 -8.58
N GLY A 368 10.87 0.78 -9.88
CA GLY A 368 10.72 -0.37 -10.76
C GLY A 368 9.31 -0.57 -11.32
N GLY A 369 8.43 0.44 -11.24
CA GLY A 369 7.06 0.38 -11.76
C GLY A 369 6.10 -0.41 -10.89
N TYR A 370 6.47 -0.74 -9.66
CA TYR A 370 5.59 -1.38 -8.68
C TYR A 370 4.58 -0.39 -8.14
N PHE A 371 3.40 -0.87 -7.79
CA PHE A 371 2.36 -0.08 -7.15
C PHE A 371 1.94 -0.68 -5.82
N THR A 372 1.51 0.17 -4.89
CA THR A 372 0.97 -0.28 -3.61
C THR A 372 -0.54 -0.49 -3.69
N PHE A 373 -1.00 -1.62 -3.16
CA PHE A 373 -2.40 -2.03 -3.09
C PHE A 373 -3.06 -1.64 -1.75
N LYS A 374 -2.62 -0.52 -1.15
CA LYS A 374 -3.25 0.01 0.07
C LYS A 374 -4.68 0.45 -0.17
N THR A 375 -5.49 0.36 0.87
CA THR A 375 -6.93 0.62 0.84
C THR A 375 -7.29 1.99 0.26
N ASN A 376 -6.50 3.03 0.53
CA ASN A 376 -6.72 4.39 0.00
C ASN A 376 -6.59 4.50 -1.53
N PHE A 377 -5.90 3.55 -2.18
CA PHE A 377 -5.76 3.49 -3.64
C PHE A 377 -6.72 2.49 -4.29
N ILE A 378 -7.11 1.44 -3.56
CA ILE A 378 -7.99 0.38 -4.09
C ILE A 378 -9.46 0.71 -3.87
N ASN A 379 -9.83 1.25 -2.70
CA ASN A 379 -11.22 1.57 -2.34
C ASN A 379 -11.96 2.43 -3.38
N PRO A 380 -11.31 3.41 -4.05
CA PRO A 380 -11.96 4.20 -5.08
C PRO A 380 -12.22 3.47 -6.40
N PHE A 381 -11.61 2.27 -6.63
CA PHE A 381 -11.75 1.57 -7.90
C PHE A 381 -13.22 1.25 -8.21
N PRO A 382 -13.70 1.66 -9.39
CA PRO A 382 -15.10 1.49 -9.79
C PRO A 382 -15.43 0.04 -10.12
N LEU A 383 -16.61 -0.39 -9.66
CA LEU A 383 -17.14 -1.73 -9.91
C LEU A 383 -18.52 -1.65 -10.57
N PRO A 384 -18.83 -2.54 -11.52
CA PRO A 384 -20.14 -2.60 -12.11
C PRO A 384 -21.18 -3.13 -11.10
N LYS A 385 -22.41 -2.67 -11.25
CA LYS A 385 -23.59 -3.26 -10.62
C LYS A 385 -24.30 -4.10 -11.68
N LEU A 386 -24.57 -5.36 -11.36
CA LEU A 386 -25.30 -6.24 -12.24
C LEU A 386 -26.81 -6.00 -12.08
N GLU A 387 -27.54 -6.01 -13.18
CA GLU A 387 -28.99 -6.00 -13.18
C GLU A 387 -29.55 -7.40 -12.90
N ASN A 388 -28.86 -8.41 -13.39
CA ASN A 388 -29.19 -9.82 -13.20
C ASN A 388 -27.94 -10.62 -12.84
N LEU A 389 -28.06 -11.52 -11.83
CA LEU A 389 -26.97 -12.39 -11.40
C LEU A 389 -26.45 -13.35 -12.49
N GLU A 390 -27.25 -13.63 -13.50
CA GLU A 390 -26.82 -14.44 -14.64
C GLU A 390 -25.65 -13.81 -15.43
N GLU A 391 -25.56 -12.49 -15.42
CA GLU A 391 -24.51 -11.72 -16.11
C GLU A 391 -23.11 -12.02 -15.56
N GLN A 392 -22.99 -12.48 -14.31
CA GLN A 392 -21.69 -12.88 -13.74
C GLN A 392 -21.15 -14.21 -14.27
N LYS A 393 -22.00 -15.09 -14.84
CA LYS A 393 -21.61 -16.46 -15.24
C LYS A 393 -20.40 -16.51 -16.16
N PRO A 394 -20.30 -15.70 -17.22
CA PRO A 394 -19.12 -15.71 -18.09
C PRO A 394 -17.82 -15.36 -17.37
N PHE A 395 -17.89 -14.48 -16.37
CA PHE A 395 -16.74 -14.07 -15.56
C PHE A 395 -16.30 -15.19 -14.62
N ILE A 396 -17.25 -15.84 -13.96
CA ILE A 396 -17.01 -16.99 -13.08
C ILE A 396 -16.36 -18.13 -13.85
N GLN A 397 -16.92 -18.49 -15.02
CA GLN A 397 -16.36 -19.55 -15.88
C GLN A 397 -14.92 -19.26 -16.31
N LYS A 398 -14.62 -18.00 -16.64
CA LYS A 398 -13.24 -17.59 -16.97
C LYS A 398 -12.32 -17.62 -15.76
N ALA A 399 -12.80 -17.22 -14.58
CA ALA A 399 -12.02 -17.31 -13.33
C ALA A 399 -11.70 -18.77 -13.00
N ASP A 400 -12.69 -19.68 -13.10
CA ASP A 400 -12.50 -21.11 -12.86
C ASP A 400 -11.48 -21.71 -13.83
N LEU A 401 -11.59 -21.41 -15.12
CA LEU A 401 -10.63 -21.83 -16.13
C LEU A 401 -9.21 -21.30 -15.81
N MET A 402 -9.09 -20.04 -15.42
CA MET A 402 -7.79 -19.46 -15.07
C MET A 402 -7.19 -20.09 -13.82
N LEU A 403 -7.99 -20.39 -12.80
CA LEU A 403 -7.56 -21.11 -11.61
C LEU A 403 -7.08 -22.54 -11.93
N GLU A 404 -7.83 -23.26 -12.75
CA GLU A 404 -7.47 -24.62 -13.22
C GLU A 404 -6.18 -24.61 -14.04
N LEU A 405 -6.05 -23.72 -15.02
CA LEU A 405 -4.86 -23.60 -15.85
C LEU A 405 -3.62 -23.22 -15.04
N ASN A 406 -3.75 -22.33 -14.07
CA ASN A 406 -2.64 -21.98 -13.18
C ASN A 406 -2.25 -23.15 -12.28
N LYS A 407 -3.21 -23.92 -11.77
CA LYS A 407 -2.93 -25.15 -11.02
C LYS A 407 -2.15 -26.14 -11.87
N LYS A 408 -2.61 -26.43 -13.09
CA LYS A 408 -1.93 -27.32 -14.03
C LYS A 408 -0.52 -26.83 -14.38
N LEU A 409 -0.37 -25.52 -14.59
CA LEU A 409 0.94 -24.92 -14.85
C LEU A 409 1.91 -25.10 -13.67
N GLN A 410 1.43 -24.94 -12.42
CA GLN A 410 2.24 -25.19 -11.23
C GLN A 410 2.66 -26.65 -11.12
N GLU A 411 1.75 -27.58 -11.37
CA GLU A 411 2.04 -29.03 -11.39
C GLU A 411 3.10 -29.37 -12.44
N LEU A 412 2.95 -28.86 -13.67
CA LEU A 412 3.92 -29.08 -14.74
C LEU A 412 5.31 -28.52 -14.42
N LYS A 413 5.36 -27.31 -13.83
CA LYS A 413 6.63 -26.72 -13.38
C LYS A 413 7.30 -27.57 -12.30
N GLN A 414 6.52 -28.06 -11.33
CA GLN A 414 7.06 -28.90 -10.25
C GLN A 414 7.59 -30.24 -10.80
N ASN A 415 6.86 -30.86 -11.72
CA ASN A 415 7.28 -32.11 -12.36
C ASN A 415 8.59 -31.90 -13.14
N PHE A 416 8.70 -30.81 -13.90
CA PHE A 416 9.92 -30.46 -14.62
C PHE A 416 11.13 -30.26 -13.69
N ILE A 417 10.94 -29.58 -12.56
CA ILE A 417 11.99 -29.40 -11.54
C ILE A 417 12.41 -30.75 -10.96
N ASN A 418 11.45 -31.62 -10.65
CA ASN A 418 11.70 -32.94 -10.11
C ASN A 418 12.46 -33.83 -11.12
N GLU A 419 12.11 -33.79 -12.41
CA GLU A 419 12.80 -34.49 -13.46
C GLU A 419 14.25 -34.04 -13.67
N LEU A 420 14.50 -32.75 -13.50
CA LEU A 420 15.84 -32.19 -13.58
C LEU A 420 16.68 -32.38 -12.30
N ASN A 421 16.13 -32.99 -11.25
CA ASN A 421 16.77 -33.12 -9.92
C ASN A 421 17.29 -31.78 -9.36
N LEU A 422 16.64 -30.66 -9.69
CA LEU A 422 17.01 -29.35 -9.21
C LEU A 422 16.46 -29.13 -7.79
N GLU A 423 17.32 -28.85 -6.84
CA GLU A 423 16.90 -28.51 -5.46
C GLU A 423 16.30 -27.11 -5.35
N LYS A 424 16.62 -26.22 -6.29
CA LYS A 424 16.08 -24.85 -6.37
C LYS A 424 15.83 -24.46 -7.84
N VAL A 425 14.68 -23.84 -8.09
CA VAL A 425 14.44 -23.13 -9.35
C VAL A 425 15.27 -21.85 -9.35
N PRO A 426 16.08 -21.57 -10.38
CA PRO A 426 16.61 -20.23 -10.56
C PRO A 426 15.44 -19.24 -10.66
N THR A 427 15.43 -18.23 -9.83
CA THR A 427 14.46 -17.12 -9.85
C THR A 427 14.70 -16.19 -11.02
#